data_aa6117362018464c175da8606f44ac31
#
_entry.id   aa6117362018464c175da8606f44ac31
#
_cell.length_a   1.000
_cell.length_b   1.000
_cell.length_c   1.000
_cell.angle_alpha   90.00
_cell.angle_beta   90.00
_cell.angle_gamma   90.00
#
_symmetry.space_group_name_H-M   'P 1'
#
loop_
_entity.id
_entity.type
_entity.pdbx_description
1 polymer ?
#
loop_
_entity_poly.entity_id
_entity_poly.type
_entity_poly.pdbx_seq_one_letter_code
_entity_poly.pdbx_strand_id
1 'polypeptide(L)'
;RLSMPRIIRKLEKADIVGKDLHKSWKPIVAEMGGFGILFGFIIGIFSGICMHDILTFPLCIVLIVILLVGIIGIADDLLVLSSKEKLFLLFLAGIPLIWAAPPNVGIVYLICIPIAISIGSNLTNMLAGLNGIESGLGIIALTSLTISCIILGKYDVTIISMSMLGALIAFLYFNKYPAKIFPGDTGTLIIGATIVSIAFIGRVKLIALIVLLPNIIDAALKFYSAGVMERQQFKPTQVDE
;
A
#
# COMPACT_ATOMS: atom_id res chain seq x y z
N ARG A 1 -15.82 -7.27 2.92
CA ARG A 1 -16.54 -7.66 1.70
C ARG A 1 -17.97 -7.13 1.66
N LEU A 2 -18.73 -7.20 2.77
CA LEU A 2 -20.15 -6.77 2.82
C LEU A 2 -20.34 -5.26 2.62
N SER A 3 -19.40 -4.42 3.03
CA SER A 3 -19.46 -2.96 2.89
C SER A 3 -19.08 -2.44 1.49
N MET A 4 -18.26 -3.18 0.74
CA MET A 4 -17.72 -2.72 -0.56
C MET A 4 -18.80 -2.32 -1.59
N PRO A 5 -19.90 -3.07 -1.79
CA PRO A 5 -20.92 -2.64 -2.75
C PRO A 5 -21.60 -1.32 -2.39
N ARG A 6 -21.64 -0.99 -1.06
CA ARG A 6 -22.16 0.31 -0.61
C ARG A 6 -21.14 1.42 -0.84
N ILE A 7 -19.85 1.14 -0.64
CA ILE A 7 -18.77 2.08 -0.91
C ILE A 7 -18.75 2.40 -2.40
N ILE A 8 -18.71 1.40 -3.28
CA ILE A 8 -18.73 1.57 -4.73
C ILE A 8 -19.88 2.50 -5.16
N ARG A 9 -21.12 2.18 -4.75
CA ARG A 9 -22.29 3.01 -5.09
C ARG A 9 -22.19 4.45 -4.58
N LYS A 10 -21.56 4.70 -3.42
CA LYS A 10 -21.36 6.05 -2.91
C LYS A 10 -20.31 6.82 -3.70
N LEU A 11 -19.22 6.16 -4.09
CA LEU A 11 -18.17 6.76 -4.91
C LEU A 11 -18.68 7.09 -6.30
N GLU A 12 -19.42 6.19 -6.95
CA GLU A 12 -20.09 6.44 -8.23
C GLU A 12 -21.06 7.62 -8.16
N LYS A 13 -21.86 7.72 -7.08
CA LYS A 13 -22.78 8.86 -6.87
C LYS A 13 -22.07 10.18 -6.61
N ALA A 14 -20.85 10.13 -6.06
CA ALA A 14 -20.00 11.30 -5.81
C ALA A 14 -19.13 11.67 -7.00
N ASP A 15 -19.28 10.97 -8.15
CA ASP A 15 -18.46 11.11 -9.36
C ASP A 15 -16.95 10.91 -9.11
N ILE A 16 -16.63 10.07 -8.08
CA ILE A 16 -15.25 9.66 -7.77
C ILE A 16 -14.97 8.38 -8.57
N VAL A 17 -14.62 8.57 -9.83
CA VAL A 17 -14.49 7.50 -10.81
C VAL A 17 -13.31 7.76 -11.75
N GLY A 18 -12.65 6.68 -12.19
CA GLY A 18 -11.62 6.70 -13.20
C GLY A 18 -11.99 5.89 -14.44
N LYS A 19 -11.19 6.02 -15.48
CA LYS A 19 -11.34 5.25 -16.72
C LYS A 19 -10.37 4.10 -16.74
N ASP A 20 -10.85 2.88 -17.00
CA ASP A 20 -9.98 1.74 -17.26
C ASP A 20 -9.39 1.85 -18.67
N LEU A 21 -8.18 2.42 -18.74
CA LEU A 21 -7.49 2.73 -20.00
C LEU A 21 -6.99 1.49 -20.75
N HIS A 22 -6.95 0.32 -20.09
CA HIS A 22 -6.50 -0.94 -20.68
C HIS A 22 -7.60 -1.69 -21.44
N LYS A 23 -8.79 -1.09 -21.54
CA LYS A 23 -9.90 -1.65 -22.33
C LYS A 23 -10.28 -0.70 -23.46
N SER A 24 -10.51 -1.24 -24.65
CA SER A 24 -10.88 -0.46 -25.84
C SER A 24 -12.12 0.43 -25.61
N TRP A 25 -13.09 -0.07 -24.81
CA TRP A 25 -14.32 0.68 -24.47
C TRP A 25 -14.17 1.56 -23.22
N LYS A 26 -12.98 1.65 -22.60
CA LYS A 26 -12.61 2.54 -21.49
C LYS A 26 -13.73 2.69 -20.43
N PRO A 27 -14.17 1.60 -19.75
CA PRO A 27 -15.30 1.68 -18.84
C PRO A 27 -14.96 2.58 -17.64
N ILE A 28 -15.99 3.24 -17.13
CA ILE A 28 -15.89 4.02 -15.88
C ILE A 28 -15.93 3.07 -14.70
N VAL A 29 -14.99 3.22 -13.77
CA VAL A 29 -14.80 2.36 -12.58
C VAL A 29 -14.64 3.27 -11.36
N ALA A 30 -15.29 2.92 -10.24
CA ALA A 30 -15.13 3.65 -8.99
C ALA A 30 -13.64 3.68 -8.56
N GLU A 31 -13.16 4.81 -8.06
CA GLU A 31 -11.81 4.99 -7.50
C GLU A 31 -11.83 5.12 -5.99
N MET A 32 -10.65 5.30 -5.35
CA MET A 32 -10.48 5.44 -3.89
C MET A 32 -10.96 4.22 -3.09
N GLY A 33 -10.87 3.00 -3.64
CA GLY A 33 -11.17 1.76 -2.93
C GLY A 33 -10.30 1.48 -1.70
N GLY A 34 -9.19 2.21 -1.57
CA GLY A 34 -8.30 2.21 -0.42
C GLY A 34 -9.02 2.48 0.90
N PHE A 35 -10.12 3.25 0.91
CA PHE A 35 -10.97 3.38 2.11
C PHE A 35 -11.47 2.03 2.62
N GLY A 36 -11.88 1.15 1.72
CA GLY A 36 -12.35 -0.19 2.08
C GLY A 36 -11.23 -1.08 2.62
N ILE A 37 -10.02 -0.94 2.07
CA ILE A 37 -8.82 -1.64 2.53
C ILE A 37 -8.46 -1.15 3.93
N LEU A 38 -8.35 0.17 4.14
CA LEU A 38 -8.01 0.79 5.42
C LEU A 38 -9.01 0.42 6.52
N PHE A 39 -10.31 0.48 6.21
CA PHE A 39 -11.37 0.08 7.13
C PHE A 39 -11.27 -1.41 7.50
N GLY A 40 -11.05 -2.29 6.51
CA GLY A 40 -10.85 -3.72 6.75
C GLY A 40 -9.61 -4.00 7.59
N PHE A 41 -8.52 -3.29 7.33
CA PHE A 41 -7.29 -3.36 8.12
C PHE A 41 -7.51 -2.97 9.58
N ILE A 42 -8.18 -1.84 9.85
CA ILE A 42 -8.49 -1.37 11.21
C ILE A 42 -9.32 -2.41 11.96
N ILE A 43 -10.38 -2.94 11.34
CA ILE A 43 -11.20 -4.00 11.95
C ILE A 43 -10.35 -5.24 12.24
N GLY A 44 -9.48 -5.66 11.33
CA GLY A 44 -8.59 -6.79 11.51
C GLY A 44 -7.66 -6.60 12.70
N ILE A 45 -7.02 -5.41 12.83
CA ILE A 45 -6.16 -5.07 13.97
C ILE A 45 -6.94 -5.16 15.29
N PHE A 46 -8.10 -4.49 15.38
CA PHE A 46 -8.91 -4.52 16.61
C PHE A 46 -9.37 -5.94 16.96
N SER A 47 -9.80 -6.74 15.97
CA SER A 47 -10.16 -8.13 16.18
C SER A 47 -8.97 -8.96 16.69
N GLY A 48 -7.78 -8.77 16.10
CA GLY A 48 -6.57 -9.46 16.52
C GLY A 48 -6.17 -9.10 17.96
N ILE A 49 -6.24 -7.81 18.33
CA ILE A 49 -5.96 -7.35 19.70
C ILE A 49 -6.94 -8.00 20.68
N CYS A 50 -8.25 -7.95 20.39
CA CYS A 50 -9.28 -8.49 21.29
C CYS A 50 -9.19 -10.02 21.44
N MET A 51 -8.81 -10.76 20.39
CA MET A 51 -8.74 -12.21 20.42
C MET A 51 -7.48 -12.74 21.14
N HIS A 52 -6.38 -12.01 21.07
CA HIS A 52 -5.08 -12.47 21.57
C HIS A 52 -4.57 -11.68 22.77
N ASP A 53 -5.29 -10.63 23.18
CA ASP A 53 -4.90 -9.69 24.25
C ASP A 53 -3.47 -9.11 24.02
N ILE A 54 -3.12 -8.88 22.73
CA ILE A 54 -1.82 -8.37 22.31
C ILE A 54 -1.96 -6.92 21.90
N LEU A 55 -1.64 -6.01 22.79
CA LEU A 55 -1.50 -4.59 22.50
C LEU A 55 -0.07 -4.16 22.80
N THR A 56 0.78 -4.15 21.78
CA THR A 56 2.18 -3.73 21.90
C THR A 56 2.41 -2.32 21.41
N PHE A 57 3.40 -1.64 21.98
CA PHE A 57 3.78 -0.29 21.53
C PHE A 57 4.14 -0.25 20.03
N PRO A 58 4.92 -1.19 19.45
CA PRO A 58 5.17 -1.24 18.01
C PRO A 58 3.90 -1.36 17.16
N LEU A 59 2.90 -2.14 17.61
CA LEU A 59 1.63 -2.28 16.91
C LEU A 59 0.88 -0.95 16.84
N CYS A 60 0.82 -0.20 17.95
CA CYS A 60 0.22 1.14 17.97
C CYS A 60 0.93 2.11 17.03
N ILE A 61 2.27 2.10 17.03
CA ILE A 61 3.06 2.96 16.14
C ILE A 61 2.80 2.64 14.68
N VAL A 62 2.76 1.36 14.29
CA VAL A 62 2.45 0.97 12.91
C VAL A 62 1.05 1.42 12.52
N LEU A 63 0.07 1.27 13.41
CA LEU A 63 -1.30 1.75 13.13
C LEU A 63 -1.30 3.26 12.85
N ILE A 64 -0.58 4.05 13.65
CA ILE A 64 -0.44 5.49 13.44
C ILE A 64 0.20 5.79 12.06
N VAL A 65 1.31 5.11 11.73
CA VAL A 65 1.99 5.31 10.44
C VAL A 65 1.05 5.00 9.26
N ILE A 66 0.34 3.87 9.31
CA ILE A 66 -0.57 3.48 8.22
C ILE A 66 -1.76 4.45 8.11
N LEU A 67 -2.28 4.95 9.24
CA LEU A 67 -3.33 5.97 9.22
C LEU A 67 -2.83 7.29 8.61
N LEU A 68 -1.63 7.75 8.97
CA LEU A 68 -1.03 8.96 8.38
C LEU A 68 -0.81 8.79 6.88
N VAL A 69 -0.25 7.65 6.45
CA VAL A 69 -0.07 7.34 5.02
C VAL A 69 -1.43 7.25 4.31
N GLY A 70 -2.44 6.66 4.95
CA GLY A 70 -3.81 6.62 4.42
C GLY A 70 -4.41 8.02 4.21
N ILE A 71 -4.20 8.94 5.17
CA ILE A 71 -4.64 10.35 5.04
C ILE A 71 -3.92 11.04 3.88
N ILE A 72 -2.61 10.80 3.72
CA ILE A 72 -1.85 11.34 2.59
C ILE A 72 -2.37 10.80 1.26
N GLY A 73 -2.67 9.49 1.19
CA GLY A 73 -3.26 8.88 0.01
C GLY A 73 -4.63 9.45 -0.34
N ILE A 74 -5.47 9.70 0.66
CA ILE A 74 -6.77 10.37 0.48
C ILE A 74 -6.56 11.80 -0.06
N ALA A 75 -5.61 12.52 0.51
CA ALA A 75 -5.29 13.86 0.04
C ALA A 75 -4.78 13.85 -1.42
N ASP A 76 -3.98 12.86 -1.77
CA ASP A 76 -3.47 12.70 -3.14
C ASP A 76 -4.56 12.33 -4.14
N ASP A 77 -5.44 11.39 -3.79
CA ASP A 77 -6.60 11.02 -4.61
C ASP A 77 -7.54 12.22 -4.88
N LEU A 78 -7.63 13.18 -3.93
CA LEU A 78 -8.54 14.34 -4.04
C LEU A 78 -7.87 15.60 -4.62
N LEU A 79 -6.59 15.84 -4.31
CA LEU A 79 -5.89 17.11 -4.59
C LEU A 79 -4.80 16.98 -5.65
N VAL A 80 -4.44 15.77 -6.05
CA VAL A 80 -3.37 15.45 -7.01
C VAL A 80 -2.04 16.10 -6.58
N LEU A 81 -1.41 15.54 -5.57
CA LEU A 81 -0.14 16.06 -5.04
C LEU A 81 1.00 15.93 -6.05
N SER A 82 1.94 16.85 -6.04
CA SER A 82 3.17 16.68 -6.80
C SER A 82 4.01 15.53 -6.21
N SER A 83 4.81 14.85 -7.06
CA SER A 83 5.65 13.73 -6.63
C SER A 83 6.58 14.09 -5.47
N LYS A 84 7.08 15.35 -5.43
CA LYS A 84 7.97 15.82 -4.36
C LYS A 84 7.21 16.00 -3.04
N GLU A 85 6.03 16.61 -3.08
CA GLU A 85 5.17 16.79 -1.91
C GLU A 85 4.76 15.44 -1.34
N LYS A 86 4.32 14.51 -2.20
CA LYS A 86 3.96 13.14 -1.81
C LYS A 86 5.12 12.45 -1.08
N LEU A 87 6.30 12.40 -1.69
CA LEU A 87 7.48 11.76 -1.07
C LEU A 87 7.86 12.41 0.26
N PHE A 88 7.79 13.74 0.37
CA PHE A 88 8.09 14.45 1.61
C PHE A 88 7.06 14.15 2.71
N LEU A 89 5.77 14.17 2.39
CA LEU A 89 4.72 13.84 3.36
C LEU A 89 4.80 12.39 3.83
N LEU A 90 5.08 11.44 2.93
CA LEU A 90 5.29 10.03 3.27
C LEU A 90 6.52 9.83 4.15
N PHE A 91 7.60 10.61 3.92
CA PHE A 91 8.77 10.61 4.80
C PHE A 91 8.38 11.07 6.21
N LEU A 92 7.63 12.16 6.35
CA LEU A 92 7.14 12.63 7.65
C LEU A 92 6.24 11.60 8.33
N ALA A 93 5.35 10.95 7.58
CA ALA A 93 4.49 9.89 8.11
C ALA A 93 5.27 8.66 8.59
N GLY A 94 6.49 8.45 8.08
CA GLY A 94 7.38 7.37 8.50
C GLY A 94 8.14 7.65 9.80
N ILE A 95 8.26 8.92 10.22
CA ILE A 95 9.04 9.30 11.42
C ILE A 95 8.58 8.56 12.70
N PRO A 96 7.28 8.42 13.01
CA PRO A 96 6.84 7.70 14.20
C PRO A 96 7.38 6.27 14.29
N LEU A 97 7.66 5.60 13.17
CA LEU A 97 8.18 4.24 13.17
C LEU A 97 9.58 4.12 13.82
N ILE A 98 10.31 5.22 13.91
CA ILE A 98 11.61 5.29 14.59
C ILE A 98 11.51 4.86 16.06
N TRP A 99 10.41 5.21 16.75
CA TRP A 99 10.21 4.83 18.16
C TRP A 99 9.97 3.32 18.35
N ALA A 100 9.55 2.62 17.30
CA ALA A 100 9.42 1.16 17.33
C ALA A 100 10.70 0.42 16.87
N ALA A 101 11.79 1.15 16.57
CA ALA A 101 13.06 0.56 16.20
C ALA A 101 13.69 -0.23 17.37
N PRO A 102 14.49 -1.27 17.10
CA PRO A 102 15.23 -1.98 18.15
C PRO A 102 16.14 -1.04 18.92
N PRO A 103 16.40 -1.29 20.23
CA PRO A 103 17.36 -0.54 20.98
C PRO A 103 18.79 -0.70 20.41
N ASN A 104 19.63 0.31 20.63
CA ASN A 104 21.05 0.31 20.25
C ASN A 104 21.35 0.22 18.74
N VAL A 105 20.42 0.69 17.90
CA VAL A 105 20.68 0.85 16.47
C VAL A 105 21.36 2.18 16.17
N GLY A 106 22.23 2.23 15.16
CA GLY A 106 22.92 3.46 14.75
C GLY A 106 21.98 4.48 14.11
N ILE A 107 22.39 5.76 14.12
CA ILE A 107 21.60 6.88 13.56
C ILE A 107 21.23 6.65 12.09
N VAL A 108 22.12 6.06 11.29
CA VAL A 108 21.85 5.72 9.87
C VAL A 108 20.62 4.80 9.75
N TYR A 109 20.52 3.80 10.62
CA TYR A 109 19.36 2.90 10.63
C TYR A 109 18.06 3.67 10.89
N LEU A 110 18.08 4.59 11.85
CA LEU A 110 16.91 5.41 12.21
C LEU A 110 16.48 6.33 11.05
N ILE A 111 17.43 6.93 10.34
CA ILE A 111 17.15 7.76 9.15
C ILE A 111 16.61 6.91 7.98
N CYS A 112 17.10 5.69 7.82
CA CYS A 112 16.61 4.79 6.77
C CYS A 112 15.13 4.41 6.93
N ILE A 113 14.57 4.42 8.16
CA ILE A 113 13.17 4.04 8.39
C ILE A 113 12.17 4.94 7.64
N PRO A 114 12.14 6.27 7.87
CA PRO A 114 11.19 7.14 7.17
C PRO A 114 11.47 7.21 5.66
N ILE A 115 12.73 7.13 5.24
CA ILE A 115 13.08 7.04 3.82
C ILE A 115 12.47 5.77 3.19
N ALA A 116 12.58 4.63 3.87
CA ALA A 116 12.02 3.38 3.38
C ALA A 116 10.48 3.40 3.32
N ILE A 117 9.79 4.04 4.29
CA ILE A 117 8.34 4.25 4.23
C ILE A 117 7.98 5.07 3.00
N SER A 118 8.67 6.20 2.77
CA SER A 118 8.42 7.06 1.62
C SER A 118 8.62 6.33 0.28
N ILE A 119 9.77 5.67 0.13
CA ILE A 119 10.10 4.94 -1.10
C ILE A 119 9.18 3.72 -1.28
N GLY A 120 9.02 2.88 -0.25
CA GLY A 120 8.25 1.64 -0.35
C GLY A 120 6.76 1.88 -0.63
N SER A 121 6.17 2.90 -0.02
CA SER A 121 4.80 3.32 -0.32
C SER A 121 4.66 3.78 -1.77
N ASN A 122 5.61 4.61 -2.25
CA ASN A 122 5.56 5.11 -3.61
C ASN A 122 5.86 4.01 -4.66
N LEU A 123 6.72 3.03 -4.35
CA LEU A 123 6.98 1.88 -5.22
C LEU A 123 5.71 1.06 -5.50
N THR A 124 4.90 0.78 -4.48
CA THR A 124 3.63 0.07 -4.66
C THR A 124 2.61 0.89 -5.44
N ASN A 125 2.65 2.22 -5.31
CA ASN A 125 1.82 3.12 -6.10
C ASN A 125 2.27 3.21 -7.56
N MET A 126 3.56 3.18 -7.83
CA MET A 126 4.08 3.26 -9.21
C MET A 126 3.69 2.06 -10.08
N LEU A 127 3.56 0.86 -9.50
CA LEU A 127 3.14 -0.35 -10.22
C LEU A 127 1.62 -0.44 -10.38
N ALA A 128 0.91 0.68 -10.38
CA ALA A 128 -0.52 0.73 -10.61
C ALA A 128 -0.87 0.71 -12.11
N GLY A 129 -2.08 0.29 -12.43
CA GLY A 129 -2.66 0.43 -13.76
C GLY A 129 -3.32 -0.83 -14.33
N LEU A 130 -2.99 -2.03 -13.88
CA LEU A 130 -3.64 -3.26 -14.31
C LEU A 130 -4.61 -3.77 -13.23
N ASN A 131 -5.79 -4.23 -13.66
CA ASN A 131 -6.83 -4.70 -12.74
C ASN A 131 -6.32 -5.79 -11.79
N GLY A 132 -6.27 -5.51 -10.50
CA GLY A 132 -5.90 -6.45 -9.45
C GLY A 132 -4.39 -6.64 -9.23
N ILE A 133 -3.50 -5.95 -9.96
CA ILE A 133 -2.06 -6.16 -9.83
C ILE A 133 -1.56 -5.68 -8.47
N GLU A 134 -1.96 -4.50 -8.02
CA GLU A 134 -1.51 -3.90 -6.76
C GLU A 134 -1.96 -4.74 -5.56
N SER A 135 -3.25 -5.10 -5.54
CA SER A 135 -3.81 -5.95 -4.48
C SER A 135 -3.29 -7.38 -4.56
N GLY A 136 -3.07 -7.93 -5.76
CA GLY A 136 -2.52 -9.27 -5.96
C GLY A 136 -1.08 -9.39 -5.47
N LEU A 137 -0.20 -8.48 -5.88
CA LEU A 137 1.19 -8.44 -5.40
C LEU A 137 1.27 -8.16 -3.90
N GLY A 138 0.41 -7.25 -3.39
CA GLY A 138 0.27 -7.01 -1.96
C GLY A 138 -0.10 -8.28 -1.17
N ILE A 139 -1.01 -9.11 -1.69
CA ILE A 139 -1.38 -10.40 -1.08
C ILE A 139 -0.18 -11.36 -1.06
N ILE A 140 0.55 -11.50 -2.15
CA ILE A 140 1.74 -12.37 -2.22
C ILE A 140 2.79 -11.89 -1.22
N ALA A 141 3.08 -10.60 -1.19
CA ALA A 141 4.04 -9.99 -0.28
C ALA A 141 3.66 -10.21 1.18
N LEU A 142 2.42 -9.89 1.55
CA LEU A 142 1.94 -10.03 2.92
C LEU A 142 1.82 -11.48 3.35
N THR A 143 1.48 -12.41 2.45
CA THR A 143 1.50 -13.85 2.76
C THR A 143 2.91 -14.31 3.13
N SER A 144 3.92 -13.93 2.35
CA SER A 144 5.31 -14.27 2.61
C SER A 144 5.81 -13.67 3.93
N LEU A 145 5.47 -12.41 4.20
CA LEU A 145 5.83 -11.73 5.45
C LEU A 145 5.10 -12.31 6.65
N THR A 146 3.82 -12.68 6.51
CA THR A 146 3.04 -13.35 7.58
C THR A 146 3.67 -14.67 7.97
N ILE A 147 3.98 -15.54 7.00
CA ILE A 147 4.64 -16.82 7.23
C ILE A 147 5.98 -16.59 7.94
N SER A 148 6.77 -15.63 7.49
CA SER A 148 8.06 -15.31 8.08
C SER A 148 7.93 -14.83 9.53
N CYS A 149 6.95 -13.97 9.82
CA CYS A 149 6.70 -13.48 11.18
C CYS A 149 6.22 -14.58 12.13
N ILE A 150 5.39 -15.52 11.64
CA ILE A 150 4.95 -16.69 12.40
C ILE A 150 6.17 -17.57 12.76
N ILE A 151 7.02 -17.90 11.80
CA ILE A 151 8.23 -18.72 12.00
C ILE A 151 9.16 -18.06 13.01
N LEU A 152 9.24 -16.73 13.01
CA LEU A 152 10.09 -15.97 13.95
C LEU A 152 9.42 -15.68 15.30
N GLY A 153 8.19 -16.14 15.53
CA GLY A 153 7.44 -15.91 16.78
C GLY A 153 7.06 -14.44 17.01
N LYS A 154 6.94 -13.64 15.94
CA LYS A 154 6.59 -12.20 16.00
C LYS A 154 5.06 -12.01 15.88
N TYR A 155 4.32 -12.42 16.91
CA TYR A 155 2.86 -12.48 16.87
C TYR A 155 2.19 -11.11 16.74
N ASP A 156 2.75 -10.07 17.35
CA ASP A 156 2.27 -8.67 17.20
C ASP A 156 2.37 -8.19 15.75
N VAL A 157 3.51 -8.46 15.09
CA VAL A 157 3.70 -8.13 13.68
C VAL A 157 2.85 -9.02 12.77
N THR A 158 2.61 -10.26 13.18
CA THR A 158 1.71 -11.18 12.47
C THR A 158 0.27 -10.66 12.44
N ILE A 159 -0.23 -10.06 13.53
CA ILE A 159 -1.54 -9.41 13.55
C ILE A 159 -1.63 -8.30 12.49
N ILE A 160 -0.58 -7.48 12.37
CA ILE A 160 -0.53 -6.39 11.36
C ILE A 160 -0.61 -6.98 9.94
N SER A 161 0.24 -7.96 9.65
CA SER A 161 0.32 -8.55 8.31
C SER A 161 -0.96 -9.29 7.93
N MET A 162 -1.55 -10.08 8.84
CA MET A 162 -2.80 -10.80 8.60
C MET A 162 -4.00 -9.87 8.43
N SER A 163 -4.03 -8.76 9.18
CA SER A 163 -5.11 -7.78 9.06
C SER A 163 -5.11 -7.12 7.68
N MET A 164 -3.94 -6.71 7.17
CA MET A 164 -3.83 -6.13 5.83
C MET A 164 -4.06 -7.19 4.76
N LEU A 165 -3.52 -8.39 4.93
CA LEU A 165 -3.74 -9.52 4.02
C LEU A 165 -5.23 -9.85 3.86
N GLY A 166 -5.97 -9.96 4.97
CA GLY A 166 -7.41 -10.20 4.97
C GLY A 166 -8.20 -9.08 4.27
N ALA A 167 -7.82 -7.81 4.51
CA ALA A 167 -8.41 -6.67 3.82
C ALA A 167 -8.18 -6.72 2.31
N LEU A 168 -6.96 -7.04 1.86
CA LEU A 168 -6.62 -7.15 0.44
C LEU A 168 -7.29 -8.33 -0.26
N ILE A 169 -7.37 -9.50 0.38
CA ILE A 169 -8.09 -10.65 -0.18
C ILE A 169 -9.58 -10.31 -0.39
N ALA A 170 -10.18 -9.61 0.57
CA ALA A 170 -11.57 -9.17 0.44
C ALA A 170 -11.74 -8.11 -0.66
N PHE A 171 -10.76 -7.21 -0.81
CA PHE A 171 -10.75 -6.15 -1.81
C PHE A 171 -10.51 -6.69 -3.22
N LEU A 172 -9.58 -7.64 -3.40
CA LEU A 172 -9.24 -8.23 -4.69
C LEU A 172 -10.46 -8.83 -5.39
N TYR A 173 -11.45 -9.32 -4.65
CA TYR A 173 -12.70 -9.82 -5.23
C TYR A 173 -13.41 -8.77 -6.11
N PHE A 174 -13.29 -7.48 -5.77
CA PHE A 174 -13.89 -6.37 -6.51
C PHE A 174 -12.91 -5.69 -7.47
N ASN A 175 -11.61 -5.81 -7.20
CA ASN A 175 -10.54 -5.16 -7.97
C ASN A 175 -9.98 -6.03 -9.11
N LYS A 176 -10.13 -7.39 -9.03
CA LYS A 176 -9.71 -8.29 -10.11
C LYS A 176 -10.48 -8.02 -11.41
N TYR A 177 -9.89 -8.41 -12.52
CA TYR A 177 -10.50 -8.26 -13.85
C TYR A 177 -11.86 -8.95 -13.97
N PRO A 178 -12.90 -8.30 -14.53
CA PRO A 178 -13.00 -6.87 -14.78
C PRO A 178 -13.22 -6.10 -13.47
N ALA A 179 -12.38 -5.08 -13.21
CA ALA A 179 -12.44 -4.33 -11.96
C ALA A 179 -13.76 -3.55 -11.82
N LYS A 180 -14.29 -3.54 -10.59
CA LYS A 180 -15.45 -2.75 -10.18
C LYS A 180 -15.03 -1.53 -9.35
N ILE A 181 -13.79 -1.52 -8.86
CA ILE A 181 -13.20 -0.44 -8.08
C ILE A 181 -11.68 -0.51 -8.16
N PHE A 182 -11.03 0.63 -8.27
CA PHE A 182 -9.59 0.78 -8.16
C PHE A 182 -9.18 1.16 -6.74
N PRO A 183 -7.98 0.73 -6.27
CA PRO A 183 -7.51 1.04 -4.92
C PRO A 183 -7.29 2.54 -4.70
N GLY A 184 -6.94 3.30 -5.74
CA GLY A 184 -6.46 4.67 -5.64
C GLY A 184 -5.11 4.77 -4.93
N ASP A 185 -4.60 5.99 -4.78
CA ASP A 185 -3.36 6.28 -4.06
C ASP A 185 -3.48 5.89 -2.58
N THR A 186 -4.66 6.09 -1.99
CA THR A 186 -4.96 5.63 -0.62
C THR A 186 -4.63 4.15 -0.44
N GLY A 187 -5.10 3.29 -1.36
CA GLY A 187 -4.92 1.83 -1.25
C GLY A 187 -3.48 1.40 -1.48
N THR A 188 -2.86 1.90 -2.54
CA THR A 188 -1.51 1.50 -2.94
C THR A 188 -0.45 1.96 -1.93
N LEU A 189 -0.54 3.19 -1.42
CA LEU A 189 0.42 3.73 -0.46
C LEU A 189 0.38 2.97 0.88
N ILE A 190 -0.81 2.62 1.41
CA ILE A 190 -0.90 1.87 2.67
C ILE A 190 -0.37 0.44 2.54
N ILE A 191 -0.47 -0.20 1.36
CA ILE A 191 0.13 -1.53 1.12
C ILE A 191 1.64 -1.44 1.30
N GLY A 192 2.31 -0.50 0.65
CA GLY A 192 3.75 -0.31 0.75
C GLY A 192 4.21 0.05 2.14
N ALA A 193 3.52 1.01 2.80
CA ALA A 193 3.80 1.39 4.19
C ALA A 193 3.70 0.19 5.15
N THR A 194 2.70 -0.68 4.95
CA THR A 194 2.53 -1.90 5.77
C THR A 194 3.68 -2.87 5.56
N ILE A 195 4.06 -3.16 4.32
CA ILE A 195 5.18 -4.06 3.98
C ILE A 195 6.47 -3.56 4.63
N VAL A 196 6.77 -2.27 4.49
CA VAL A 196 7.98 -1.66 5.07
C VAL A 196 7.94 -1.66 6.60
N SER A 197 6.81 -1.33 7.20
CA SER A 197 6.66 -1.36 8.67
C SER A 197 6.92 -2.76 9.23
N ILE A 198 6.33 -3.79 8.61
CA ILE A 198 6.58 -5.21 8.96
C ILE A 198 8.06 -5.55 8.79
N ALA A 199 8.70 -5.08 7.72
CA ALA A 199 10.11 -5.35 7.44
C ALA A 199 11.03 -4.88 8.57
N PHE A 200 10.78 -3.69 9.12
CA PHE A 200 11.60 -3.10 10.19
C PHE A 200 11.29 -3.72 11.55
N ILE A 201 10.03 -3.80 11.95
CA ILE A 201 9.63 -4.30 13.27
C ILE A 201 9.79 -5.83 13.35
N GLY A 202 9.37 -6.55 12.33
CA GLY A 202 9.52 -8.01 12.22
C GLY A 202 10.95 -8.47 11.97
N ARG A 203 11.87 -7.55 11.63
CA ARG A 203 13.27 -7.85 11.25
C ARG A 203 13.38 -8.75 10.02
N VAL A 204 12.45 -8.62 9.08
CA VAL A 204 12.35 -9.42 7.85
C VAL A 204 12.64 -8.59 6.60
N LYS A 205 13.58 -7.64 6.70
CA LYS A 205 13.91 -6.67 5.62
C LYS A 205 14.31 -7.33 4.30
N LEU A 206 15.09 -8.42 4.35
CA LEU A 206 15.50 -9.13 3.15
C LEU A 206 14.29 -9.73 2.41
N ILE A 207 13.36 -10.31 3.15
CA ILE A 207 12.14 -10.89 2.58
C ILE A 207 11.27 -9.78 1.98
N ALA A 208 11.13 -8.66 2.70
CA ALA A 208 10.40 -7.49 2.18
C ALA A 208 11.02 -6.95 0.89
N LEU A 209 12.36 -6.89 0.80
CA LEU A 209 13.06 -6.48 -0.42
C LEU A 209 12.78 -7.45 -1.58
N ILE A 210 12.81 -8.76 -1.34
CA ILE A 210 12.53 -9.78 -2.35
C ILE A 210 11.10 -9.68 -2.86
N VAL A 211 10.11 -9.53 -1.98
CA VAL A 211 8.71 -9.45 -2.40
C VAL A 211 8.36 -8.12 -3.08
N LEU A 212 9.16 -7.06 -2.87
CA LEU A 212 9.04 -5.79 -3.58
C LEU A 212 9.84 -5.74 -4.89
N LEU A 213 10.59 -6.79 -5.26
CA LEU A 213 11.36 -6.81 -6.51
C LEU A 213 10.53 -6.46 -7.76
N PRO A 214 9.30 -6.97 -7.96
CA PRO A 214 8.47 -6.57 -9.10
C PRO A 214 8.25 -5.06 -9.16
N ASN A 215 7.96 -4.43 -8.01
CA ASN A 215 7.74 -2.99 -7.91
C ASN A 215 9.04 -2.19 -8.16
N ILE A 216 10.17 -2.70 -7.66
CA ILE A 216 11.49 -2.08 -7.88
C ILE A 216 11.88 -2.15 -9.35
N ILE A 217 11.68 -3.29 -10.00
CA ILE A 217 12.00 -3.48 -11.42
C ILE A 217 11.11 -2.58 -12.29
N ASP A 218 9.80 -2.53 -12.02
CA ASP A 218 8.88 -1.66 -12.75
C ASP A 218 9.28 -0.18 -12.61
N ALA A 219 9.58 0.27 -11.38
CA ALA A 219 10.03 1.63 -11.14
C ALA A 219 11.35 1.93 -11.88
N ALA A 220 12.32 1.01 -11.84
CA ALA A 220 13.59 1.17 -12.54
C ALA A 220 13.39 1.28 -14.07
N LEU A 221 12.51 0.44 -14.65
CA LEU A 221 12.17 0.49 -16.07
C LEU A 221 11.48 1.81 -16.45
N LYS A 222 10.56 2.30 -15.61
CA LYS A 222 9.87 3.60 -15.82
C LYS A 222 10.86 4.76 -15.78
N PHE A 223 11.79 4.78 -14.82
CA PHE A 223 12.84 5.80 -14.75
C PHE A 223 13.81 5.73 -15.93
N TYR A 224 14.22 4.51 -16.32
CA TYR A 224 15.07 4.32 -17.50
C TYR A 224 14.37 4.82 -18.78
N SER A 225 13.13 4.42 -18.99
CA SER A 225 12.34 4.84 -20.16
C SER A 225 12.11 6.35 -20.18
N ALA A 226 11.82 6.96 -19.03
CA ALA A 226 11.64 8.42 -18.94
C ALA A 226 12.94 9.21 -19.17
N GLY A 227 14.12 8.59 -18.90
CA GLY A 227 15.43 9.17 -19.19
C GLY A 227 15.89 9.03 -20.64
N VAL A 228 15.41 8.00 -21.34
CA VAL A 228 15.80 7.68 -22.73
C VAL A 228 14.80 8.24 -23.75
N MET A 229 13.50 8.25 -23.40
CA MET A 229 12.44 8.79 -24.25
C MET A 229 12.11 10.23 -23.84
N GLU A 230 11.80 11.08 -24.80
CA GLU A 230 11.22 12.38 -24.50
C GLU A 230 9.92 12.19 -23.72
N ARG A 231 9.77 12.90 -22.59
CA ARG A 231 8.62 12.78 -21.68
C ARG A 231 7.25 12.86 -22.35
N GLN A 232 7.17 13.57 -23.51
CA GLN A 232 5.95 13.71 -24.29
C GLN A 232 5.54 12.44 -25.05
N GLN A 233 6.48 11.53 -25.30
CA GLN A 233 6.25 10.26 -25.99
C GLN A 233 5.99 9.09 -25.02
N PHE A 234 6.33 9.28 -23.75
CA PHE A 234 6.16 8.23 -22.73
C PHE A 234 4.76 8.26 -22.13
N LYS A 235 3.88 7.44 -22.68
CA LYS A 235 2.53 7.19 -22.14
C LYS A 235 2.37 5.70 -21.83
N PRO A 236 2.81 5.25 -20.65
CA PRO A 236 2.90 3.82 -20.31
C PRO A 236 1.56 3.09 -20.26
N THR A 237 0.44 3.82 -20.36
CA THR A 237 -0.91 3.29 -20.20
C THR A 237 -1.83 3.53 -21.40
N GLN A 238 -1.30 3.95 -22.56
CA GLN A 238 -2.11 4.05 -23.77
C GLN A 238 -2.11 2.72 -24.52
N VAL A 239 -3.29 2.16 -24.70
CA VAL A 239 -3.53 1.09 -25.68
C VAL A 239 -3.73 1.80 -27.00
N ASP A 240 -2.89 1.50 -28.00
CA ASP A 240 -3.11 1.96 -29.36
C ASP A 240 -4.45 1.41 -29.86
N GLU A 241 -5.21 2.27 -30.58
CA GLU A 241 -6.50 1.92 -31.16
C GLU A 241 -6.35 0.90 -32.28
#